data_78eb4fdae551bc15fd3cb2bd31709fd6
#
_entry.id   78eb4fdae551bc15fd3cb2bd31709fd6
#
_cell.length_a   1.000
_cell.length_b   1.000
_cell.length_c   1.000
_cell.angle_alpha   90.00
_cell.angle_beta   90.00
_cell.angle_gamma   90.00
#
_symmetry.space_group_name_H-M   'P 1'
#
loop_
_entity.id
_entity.type
_entity.pdbx_description
1 polymer ?
#
loop_
_entity_poly.entity_id
_entity_poly.type
_entity_poly.pdbx_seq_one_letter_code
_entity_poly.pdbx_strand_id
1 'polypeptide(L)'
;MSEVDTRMSDIGFIFPGQGSQKLGMLAELAANFSVVEDTFAQASTVLGKDLWQVSQTDQNEQLNQTDITQPVLLAASVALWRVWEDRQGSQPSILAGHSLGEYSALVCSGVLAFSDAIQLVHQRGLYMQAAVSAGTGKMAAIVGLADDKIAGLCEQAAQGQVVSAANFNSPAQTVIAGDVDAVERAMVLCKEAGAKRALPLNVGVPSHCSLMKPAAEQLQA
;
A
#
# COMPACT_ATOMS: atom_id res chain seq x y z
N MET A 1 -36.79 -19.29 14.42
CA MET A 1 -36.13 -18.63 13.28
C MET A 1 -35.97 -17.19 13.72
N SER A 2 -34.74 -16.81 14.13
CA SER A 2 -34.43 -15.41 14.46
C SER A 2 -34.39 -14.62 13.14
N GLU A 3 -35.15 -13.54 13.07
CA GLU A 3 -35.01 -12.57 11.98
C GLU A 3 -33.55 -12.12 11.92
N VAL A 4 -32.90 -12.38 10.78
CA VAL A 4 -31.59 -11.79 10.50
C VAL A 4 -31.84 -10.30 10.35
N ASP A 5 -31.32 -9.51 11.30
CA ASP A 5 -31.36 -8.04 11.21
C ASP A 5 -30.59 -7.61 9.95
N THR A 6 -31.31 -7.28 8.90
CA THR A 6 -30.78 -6.89 7.58
C THR A 6 -30.37 -5.41 7.52
N ARG A 7 -30.31 -4.72 8.67
CA ARG A 7 -29.79 -3.34 8.69
C ARG A 7 -28.29 -3.39 8.38
N MET A 8 -27.92 -2.75 7.27
CA MET A 8 -26.52 -2.51 6.97
C MET A 8 -25.86 -1.76 8.14
N SER A 9 -24.71 -2.20 8.59
CA SER A 9 -23.99 -1.49 9.64
C SER A 9 -23.44 -0.15 9.10
N ASP A 10 -23.37 0.87 9.95
CA ASP A 10 -22.74 2.15 9.61
C ASP A 10 -21.20 2.09 9.67
N ILE A 11 -20.63 0.88 9.62
CA ILE A 11 -19.19 0.64 9.73
C ILE A 11 -18.59 0.48 8.33
N GLY A 12 -17.51 1.22 8.05
CA GLY A 12 -16.64 1.00 6.92
C GLY A 12 -15.25 0.55 7.39
N PHE A 13 -14.63 -0.39 6.67
CA PHE A 13 -13.22 -0.76 6.88
C PHE A 13 -12.36 -0.17 5.79
N ILE A 14 -11.22 0.41 6.20
CA ILE A 14 -10.23 0.98 5.30
C ILE A 14 -8.91 0.25 5.52
N PHE A 15 -8.34 -0.30 4.44
CA PHE A 15 -7.10 -1.04 4.47
C PHE A 15 -5.94 -0.19 3.95
N PRO A 16 -4.83 -0.11 4.70
CA PRO A 16 -3.69 0.73 4.33
C PRO A 16 -2.87 0.12 3.18
N GLY A 17 -2.10 0.98 2.52
CA GLY A 17 -1.09 0.60 1.53
C GLY A 17 0.32 0.59 2.09
N GLN A 18 1.29 0.40 1.16
CA GLN A 18 2.72 0.46 1.44
C GLN A 18 3.12 1.79 2.10
N GLY A 19 3.98 1.72 3.11
CA GLY A 19 4.36 2.82 3.98
C GLY A 19 3.70 2.76 5.36
N SER A 20 2.71 1.88 5.58
CA SER A 20 2.09 1.66 6.88
C SER A 20 2.74 0.54 7.70
N GLN A 21 3.65 -0.25 7.09
CA GLN A 21 4.39 -1.31 7.80
C GLN A 21 5.27 -0.72 8.89
N LYS A 22 5.35 -1.45 9.99
CA LYS A 22 6.19 -1.09 11.12
C LYS A 22 6.78 -2.35 11.74
N LEU A 23 8.07 -2.31 12.04
CA LEU A 23 8.73 -3.42 12.74
C LEU A 23 8.04 -3.68 14.08
N GLY A 24 7.78 -4.95 14.40
CA GLY A 24 7.05 -5.36 15.60
C GLY A 24 5.52 -5.16 15.52
N MET A 25 4.97 -4.82 14.34
CA MET A 25 3.53 -4.63 14.20
C MET A 25 2.77 -5.91 14.57
N LEU A 26 1.61 -5.75 15.20
CA LEU A 26 0.71 -6.81 15.67
C LEU A 26 1.26 -7.74 16.77
N ALA A 27 2.47 -7.52 17.32
CA ALA A 27 3.04 -8.37 18.37
C ALA A 27 2.13 -8.48 19.61
N GLU A 28 1.59 -7.36 20.11
CA GLU A 28 0.66 -7.37 21.26
C GLU A 28 -0.65 -8.10 20.94
N LEU A 29 -1.12 -8.00 19.71
CA LEU A 29 -2.33 -8.68 19.28
C LEU A 29 -2.10 -10.19 19.17
N ALA A 30 -0.96 -10.60 18.59
CA ALA A 30 -0.57 -12.00 18.48
C ALA A 30 -0.46 -12.69 19.85
N ALA A 31 0.02 -11.99 20.87
CA ALA A 31 0.09 -12.50 22.23
C ALA A 31 -1.29 -12.88 22.81
N ASN A 32 -2.38 -12.33 22.28
CA ASN A 32 -3.74 -12.57 22.75
C ASN A 32 -4.61 -13.37 21.76
N PHE A 33 -4.21 -13.44 20.49
CA PHE A 33 -4.99 -14.05 19.41
C PHE A 33 -4.08 -14.83 18.48
N SER A 34 -4.09 -16.17 18.61
CA SER A 34 -3.26 -17.07 17.79
C SER A 34 -3.53 -16.92 16.28
N VAL A 35 -4.76 -16.53 15.90
CA VAL A 35 -5.15 -16.31 14.50
C VAL A 35 -4.25 -15.32 13.78
N VAL A 36 -3.55 -14.44 14.50
CA VAL A 36 -2.59 -13.50 13.91
C VAL A 36 -1.38 -14.27 13.37
N GLU A 37 -0.72 -15.06 14.20
CA GLU A 37 0.43 -15.87 13.76
C GLU A 37 0.01 -16.95 12.77
N ASP A 38 -1.16 -17.57 12.94
CA ASP A 38 -1.72 -18.56 12.00
C ASP A 38 -1.91 -17.95 10.60
N THR A 39 -2.34 -16.69 10.52
CA THR A 39 -2.49 -15.98 9.24
C THR A 39 -1.14 -15.72 8.58
N PHE A 40 -0.14 -15.29 9.34
CA PHE A 40 1.22 -15.12 8.84
C PHE A 40 1.87 -16.44 8.44
N ALA A 41 1.61 -17.53 9.18
CA ALA A 41 2.10 -18.87 8.84
C ALA A 41 1.53 -19.37 7.50
N GLN A 42 0.24 -19.13 7.25
CA GLN A 42 -0.38 -19.43 5.94
C GLN A 42 0.28 -18.64 4.82
N ALA A 43 0.46 -17.32 4.98
CA ALA A 43 1.13 -16.47 4.01
C ALA A 43 2.58 -16.91 3.76
N SER A 44 3.30 -17.26 4.83
CA SER A 44 4.68 -17.74 4.79
C SER A 44 4.79 -19.07 4.02
N THR A 45 3.82 -19.96 4.19
CA THR A 45 3.77 -21.23 3.45
C THR A 45 3.62 -20.99 1.95
N VAL A 46 2.81 -20.03 1.53
CA VAL A 46 2.62 -19.69 0.10
C VAL A 46 3.90 -19.21 -0.56
N LEU A 47 4.69 -18.40 0.15
CA LEU A 47 5.90 -17.78 -0.41
C LEU A 47 7.20 -18.53 -0.08
N GLY A 48 7.15 -19.55 0.80
CA GLY A 48 8.35 -20.24 1.29
C GLY A 48 9.27 -19.31 2.10
N LYS A 49 8.74 -18.25 2.72
CA LYS A 49 9.49 -17.23 3.47
C LYS A 49 8.75 -16.89 4.76
N ASP A 50 9.46 -16.83 5.88
CA ASP A 50 8.87 -16.47 7.18
C ASP A 50 8.53 -14.97 7.24
N LEU A 51 7.31 -14.64 6.85
CA LEU A 51 6.82 -13.25 6.84
C LEU A 51 6.57 -12.71 8.26
N TRP A 52 6.29 -13.60 9.24
CA TRP A 52 6.15 -13.18 10.63
C TRP A 52 7.50 -12.71 11.17
N GLN A 53 8.56 -13.50 10.99
CA GLN A 53 9.89 -13.10 11.40
C GLN A 53 10.34 -11.79 10.74
N VAL A 54 10.08 -11.61 9.43
CA VAL A 54 10.37 -10.36 8.72
C VAL A 54 9.62 -9.19 9.36
N SER A 55 8.34 -9.36 9.70
CA SER A 55 7.55 -8.30 10.33
C SER A 55 8.01 -7.94 11.76
N GLN A 56 8.61 -8.89 12.49
CA GLN A 56 9.00 -8.71 13.89
C GLN A 56 10.46 -8.28 14.09
N THR A 57 11.39 -8.81 13.31
CA THR A 57 12.82 -8.60 13.56
C THR A 57 13.62 -8.08 12.36
N ASP A 58 13.13 -8.36 11.15
CA ASP A 58 13.69 -7.91 9.85
C ASP A 58 15.23 -7.93 9.77
N GLN A 59 15.85 -9.02 10.16
CA GLN A 59 17.31 -9.15 10.25
C GLN A 59 18.05 -8.86 8.92
N ASN A 60 17.36 -8.99 7.79
CA ASN A 60 17.92 -8.81 6.45
C ASN A 60 17.40 -7.54 5.74
N GLU A 61 16.75 -6.61 6.47
CA GLU A 61 16.22 -5.35 5.94
C GLU A 61 15.25 -5.53 4.74
N GLN A 62 14.42 -6.60 4.79
CA GLN A 62 13.51 -6.96 3.70
C GLN A 62 12.13 -6.30 3.81
N LEU A 63 11.73 -5.87 5.01
CA LEU A 63 10.37 -5.34 5.28
C LEU A 63 9.99 -4.18 4.35
N ASN A 64 10.96 -3.41 3.88
CA ASN A 64 10.74 -2.28 2.98
C ASN A 64 10.95 -2.61 1.49
N GLN A 65 11.25 -3.86 1.15
CA GLN A 65 11.29 -4.32 -0.23
C GLN A 65 9.85 -4.55 -0.72
N THR A 66 9.48 -3.96 -1.85
CA THR A 66 8.10 -3.90 -2.32
C THR A 66 7.45 -5.29 -2.46
N ASP A 67 8.20 -6.28 -2.93
CA ASP A 67 7.76 -7.69 -3.07
C ASP A 67 7.52 -8.39 -1.72
N ILE A 68 8.09 -7.89 -0.63
CA ILE A 68 7.90 -8.39 0.73
C ILE A 68 6.91 -7.52 1.51
N THR A 69 7.01 -6.20 1.40
CA THR A 69 6.08 -5.27 2.07
C THR A 69 4.63 -5.59 1.75
N GLN A 70 4.33 -5.86 0.47
CA GLN A 70 2.95 -6.07 0.03
C GLN A 70 2.32 -7.32 0.67
N PRO A 71 2.91 -8.53 0.59
CA PRO A 71 2.33 -9.69 1.26
C PRO A 71 2.31 -9.58 2.79
N VAL A 72 3.31 -8.92 3.41
CA VAL A 72 3.31 -8.69 4.86
C VAL A 72 2.15 -7.80 5.29
N LEU A 73 1.86 -6.71 4.57
CA LEU A 73 0.73 -5.83 4.86
C LEU A 73 -0.63 -6.49 4.58
N LEU A 74 -0.71 -7.30 3.52
CA LEU A 74 -1.92 -8.08 3.25
C LEU A 74 -2.18 -9.08 4.39
N ALA A 75 -1.16 -9.83 4.81
CA ALA A 75 -1.27 -10.77 5.93
C ALA A 75 -1.68 -10.06 7.23
N ALA A 76 -1.07 -8.91 7.54
CA ALA A 76 -1.43 -8.10 8.70
C ALA A 76 -2.89 -7.62 8.66
N SER A 77 -3.34 -7.12 7.51
CA SER A 77 -4.71 -6.64 7.33
C SER A 77 -5.74 -7.77 7.49
N VAL A 78 -5.47 -8.93 6.88
CA VAL A 78 -6.35 -10.10 6.99
C VAL A 78 -6.31 -10.70 8.40
N ALA A 79 -5.17 -10.67 9.08
CA ALA A 79 -5.08 -11.10 10.48
C ALA A 79 -5.98 -10.24 11.38
N LEU A 80 -5.95 -8.90 11.23
CA LEU A 80 -6.83 -7.98 11.94
C LEU A 80 -8.31 -8.25 11.63
N TRP A 81 -8.63 -8.50 10.36
CA TRP A 81 -9.97 -8.86 9.94
C TRP A 81 -10.46 -10.15 10.61
N ARG A 82 -9.64 -11.19 10.63
CA ARG A 82 -9.97 -12.47 11.29
C ARG A 82 -10.16 -12.33 12.80
N VAL A 83 -9.35 -11.49 13.47
CA VAL A 83 -9.58 -11.16 14.88
C VAL A 83 -10.93 -10.46 15.07
N TRP A 84 -11.31 -9.54 14.19
CA TRP A 84 -12.61 -8.88 14.23
C TRP A 84 -13.76 -9.88 14.08
N GLU A 85 -13.65 -10.83 13.15
CA GLU A 85 -14.65 -11.89 12.94
C GLU A 85 -14.73 -12.85 14.16
N ASP A 86 -13.59 -13.31 14.70
CA ASP A 86 -13.54 -14.17 15.89
C ASP A 86 -14.18 -13.48 17.11
N ARG A 87 -14.10 -12.16 17.19
CA ARG A 87 -14.75 -11.36 18.22
C ARG A 87 -16.21 -11.02 17.90
N GLN A 88 -16.79 -11.63 16.88
CA GLN A 88 -18.16 -11.39 16.43
C GLN A 88 -18.45 -9.91 16.14
N GLY A 89 -17.46 -9.22 15.58
CA GLY A 89 -17.62 -7.83 15.15
C GLY A 89 -18.71 -7.69 14.08
N SER A 90 -19.40 -6.55 14.07
CA SER A 90 -20.45 -6.30 13.09
C SER A 90 -19.89 -6.30 11.68
N GLN A 91 -20.63 -6.86 10.73
CA GLN A 91 -20.23 -6.84 9.32
C GLN A 91 -20.24 -5.42 8.79
N PRO A 92 -19.15 -4.94 8.19
CA PRO A 92 -19.12 -3.61 7.58
C PRO A 92 -19.98 -3.56 6.31
N SER A 93 -20.52 -2.38 6.03
CA SER A 93 -21.26 -2.13 4.79
C SER A 93 -20.33 -1.79 3.61
N ILE A 94 -19.13 -1.31 3.89
CA ILE A 94 -18.16 -0.89 2.89
C ILE A 94 -16.76 -1.34 3.30
N LEU A 95 -16.03 -1.89 2.33
CA LEU A 95 -14.60 -2.15 2.42
C LEU A 95 -13.89 -1.33 1.34
N ALA A 96 -12.83 -0.61 1.72
CA ALA A 96 -12.02 0.17 0.81
C ALA A 96 -10.53 0.00 1.11
N GLY A 97 -9.69 0.13 0.12
CA GLY A 97 -8.24 -0.02 0.28
C GLY A 97 -7.45 1.03 -0.48
N HIS A 98 -6.33 1.45 0.12
CA HIS A 98 -5.37 2.33 -0.54
C HIS A 98 -4.30 1.50 -1.24
N SER A 99 -4.23 1.53 -2.58
CA SER A 99 -3.25 0.79 -3.38
C SER A 99 -3.24 -0.72 -3.04
N LEU A 100 -2.23 -1.24 -2.33
CA LEU A 100 -2.21 -2.61 -1.83
C LEU A 100 -3.44 -2.97 -0.98
N GLY A 101 -3.93 -2.03 -0.19
CA GLY A 101 -5.09 -2.25 0.66
C GLY A 101 -6.35 -2.69 -0.08
N GLU A 102 -6.47 -2.40 -1.38
CA GLU A 102 -7.55 -2.90 -2.22
C GLU A 102 -7.58 -4.43 -2.28
N TYR A 103 -6.42 -5.09 -2.40
CA TYR A 103 -6.32 -6.55 -2.33
C TYR A 103 -6.74 -7.08 -0.96
N SER A 104 -6.42 -6.37 0.11
CA SER A 104 -6.91 -6.72 1.46
C SER A 104 -8.44 -6.62 1.54
N ALA A 105 -9.04 -5.58 0.97
CA ALA A 105 -10.49 -5.42 0.89
C ALA A 105 -11.13 -6.56 0.07
N LEU A 106 -10.54 -6.96 -1.07
CA LEU A 106 -11.03 -8.07 -1.89
C LEU A 106 -10.96 -9.42 -1.16
N VAL A 107 -9.91 -9.66 -0.36
CA VAL A 107 -9.83 -10.88 0.47
C VAL A 107 -10.89 -10.85 1.56
N CYS A 108 -11.01 -9.75 2.32
CA CYS A 108 -11.96 -9.63 3.41
C CYS A 108 -13.42 -9.65 2.94
N SER A 109 -13.70 -9.27 1.70
CA SER A 109 -15.03 -9.41 1.07
C SER A 109 -15.32 -10.81 0.50
N GLY A 110 -14.34 -11.72 0.53
CA GLY A 110 -14.47 -13.07 -0.04
C GLY A 110 -14.38 -13.14 -1.57
N VAL A 111 -14.03 -12.06 -2.25
CA VAL A 111 -13.88 -12.02 -3.72
C VAL A 111 -12.59 -12.71 -4.15
N LEU A 112 -11.51 -12.62 -3.35
CA LEU A 112 -10.21 -13.19 -3.64
C LEU A 112 -9.77 -14.13 -2.51
N ALA A 113 -9.32 -15.34 -2.84
CA ALA A 113 -8.77 -16.25 -1.83
C ALA A 113 -7.45 -15.71 -1.27
N PHE A 114 -7.25 -15.89 0.04
CA PHE A 114 -6.09 -15.34 0.74
C PHE A 114 -4.75 -15.81 0.17
N SER A 115 -4.63 -17.12 -0.10
CA SER A 115 -3.41 -17.71 -0.70
C SER A 115 -3.09 -17.11 -2.06
N ASP A 116 -4.11 -16.94 -2.91
CA ASP A 116 -3.95 -16.39 -4.25
C ASP A 116 -3.58 -14.91 -4.19
N ALA A 117 -4.20 -14.17 -3.25
CA ALA A 117 -3.88 -12.78 -3.00
C ALA A 117 -2.42 -12.58 -2.54
N ILE A 118 -1.90 -13.43 -1.63
CA ILE A 118 -0.51 -13.38 -1.17
C ILE A 118 0.45 -13.56 -2.35
N GLN A 119 0.20 -14.55 -3.20
CA GLN A 119 1.02 -14.79 -4.39
C GLN A 119 0.93 -13.62 -5.38
N LEU A 120 -0.28 -13.13 -5.62
CA LEU A 120 -0.54 -12.02 -6.55
C LEU A 120 0.16 -10.73 -6.12
N VAL A 121 0.06 -10.34 -4.85
CA VAL A 121 0.69 -9.09 -4.39
C VAL A 121 2.21 -9.21 -4.28
N HIS A 122 2.76 -10.41 -4.03
CA HIS A 122 4.18 -10.67 -4.14
C HIS A 122 4.66 -10.47 -5.60
N GLN A 123 3.96 -11.08 -6.56
CA GLN A 123 4.27 -10.93 -7.98
C GLN A 123 4.12 -9.49 -8.45
N ARG A 124 3.07 -8.78 -7.97
CA ARG A 124 2.91 -7.34 -8.22
C ARG A 124 4.12 -6.55 -7.73
N GLY A 125 4.62 -6.85 -6.55
CA GLY A 125 5.83 -6.22 -5.99
C GLY A 125 7.06 -6.44 -6.88
N LEU A 126 7.28 -7.66 -7.35
CA LEU A 126 8.38 -7.99 -8.27
C LEU A 126 8.26 -7.24 -9.61
N TYR A 127 7.08 -7.19 -10.21
CA TYR A 127 6.85 -6.46 -11.46
C TYR A 127 7.08 -4.96 -11.30
N MET A 128 6.63 -4.39 -10.17
CA MET A 128 6.85 -2.97 -9.87
C MET A 128 8.34 -2.64 -9.70
N GLN A 129 9.10 -3.52 -9.04
CA GLN A 129 10.56 -3.36 -8.90
C GLN A 129 11.28 -3.50 -10.25
N ALA A 130 10.84 -4.43 -11.10
CA ALA A 130 11.43 -4.64 -12.42
C ALA A 130 11.09 -3.54 -13.45
N ALA A 131 10.01 -2.78 -13.22
CA ALA A 131 9.54 -1.74 -14.15
C ALA A 131 10.51 -0.55 -14.29
N VAL A 132 11.35 -0.31 -13.28
CA VAL A 132 12.32 0.79 -13.27
C VAL A 132 13.67 0.32 -12.73
N SER A 133 14.75 0.89 -13.20
CA SER A 133 16.07 0.64 -12.62
C SER A 133 16.13 1.18 -11.19
N ALA A 134 16.83 0.47 -10.31
CA ALA A 134 16.99 0.90 -8.92
C ALA A 134 17.55 2.32 -8.84
N GLY A 135 16.94 3.17 -8.02
CA GLY A 135 17.38 4.54 -7.79
C GLY A 135 17.02 5.55 -8.88
N THR A 136 16.28 5.15 -9.95
CA THR A 136 15.85 6.08 -11.01
C THR A 136 14.49 6.69 -10.76
N GLY A 137 13.69 6.09 -9.87
CA GLY A 137 12.37 6.58 -9.50
C GLY A 137 12.32 7.17 -8.10
N LYS A 138 11.39 8.11 -7.88
CA LYS A 138 11.17 8.79 -6.60
C LYS A 138 9.70 9.07 -6.36
N MET A 139 9.32 9.16 -5.09
CA MET A 139 8.02 9.67 -4.66
C MET A 139 8.20 10.76 -3.60
N ALA A 140 7.29 11.72 -3.56
CA ALA A 140 7.29 12.76 -2.55
C ALA A 140 5.86 13.17 -2.15
N ALA A 141 5.66 13.46 -0.85
CA ALA A 141 4.40 13.98 -0.35
C ALA A 141 4.42 15.52 -0.38
N ILE A 142 3.46 16.11 -1.06
CA ILE A 142 3.22 17.55 -1.12
C ILE A 142 2.06 17.86 -0.17
N VAL A 143 2.28 18.78 0.76
CA VAL A 143 1.30 19.13 1.79
C VAL A 143 0.93 20.60 1.70
N GLY A 144 -0.37 20.88 1.74
CA GLY A 144 -0.90 22.25 1.85
C GLY A 144 -0.97 23.01 0.52
N LEU A 145 -1.08 22.30 -0.59
CA LEU A 145 -1.32 22.85 -1.92
C LEU A 145 -2.47 22.09 -2.58
N ALA A 146 -3.27 22.75 -3.41
CA ALA A 146 -4.39 22.14 -4.11
C ALA A 146 -3.92 21.16 -5.21
N ASP A 147 -4.70 20.09 -5.43
CA ASP A 147 -4.34 18.97 -6.30
C ASP A 147 -4.13 19.39 -7.76
N ASP A 148 -5.01 20.24 -8.29
CA ASP A 148 -4.92 20.79 -9.65
C ASP A 148 -3.65 21.61 -9.86
N LYS A 149 -3.26 22.40 -8.84
CA LYS A 149 -2.03 23.16 -8.86
C LYS A 149 -0.80 22.25 -8.84
N ILE A 150 -0.83 21.19 -8.03
CA ILE A 150 0.26 20.18 -8.00
C ILE A 150 0.38 19.49 -9.36
N ALA A 151 -0.74 19.10 -9.98
CA ALA A 151 -0.73 18.47 -11.30
C ALA A 151 -0.08 19.37 -12.36
N GLY A 152 -0.46 20.65 -12.45
CA GLY A 152 0.16 21.61 -13.37
C GLY A 152 1.66 21.85 -13.11
N LEU A 153 2.09 21.84 -11.85
CA LEU A 153 3.51 21.95 -11.50
C LEU A 153 4.30 20.68 -11.86
N CYS A 154 3.68 19.50 -11.78
CA CYS A 154 4.28 18.26 -12.29
C CYS A 154 4.48 18.33 -13.81
N GLU A 155 3.50 18.80 -14.58
CA GLU A 155 3.63 18.99 -16.03
C GLU A 155 4.79 19.93 -16.37
N GLN A 156 4.91 21.05 -15.64
CA GLN A 156 6.02 22.01 -15.81
C GLN A 156 7.37 21.38 -15.43
N ALA A 157 7.43 20.54 -14.41
CA ALA A 157 8.63 19.88 -13.92
C ALA A 157 9.10 18.74 -14.82
N ALA A 158 8.22 18.16 -15.63
CA ALA A 158 8.48 16.94 -16.40
C ALA A 158 9.68 17.11 -17.36
N GLN A 159 9.72 18.15 -18.18
CA GLN A 159 10.83 18.47 -19.08
C GLN A 159 11.33 17.26 -19.90
N GLY A 160 10.40 16.43 -20.38
CA GLY A 160 10.71 15.21 -21.13
C GLY A 160 10.91 13.95 -20.28
N GLN A 161 10.86 14.07 -18.95
CA GLN A 161 10.84 12.97 -17.98
C GLN A 161 9.43 12.76 -17.44
N VAL A 162 9.23 11.72 -16.63
CA VAL A 162 7.95 11.43 -16.00
C VAL A 162 7.90 12.03 -14.60
N VAL A 163 6.87 12.81 -14.31
CA VAL A 163 6.41 13.13 -12.96
C VAL A 163 4.92 13.46 -12.99
N SER A 164 4.15 12.93 -12.05
CA SER A 164 2.71 13.17 -11.96
C SER A 164 2.20 13.09 -10.53
N ALA A 165 1.02 13.68 -10.26
CA ALA A 165 0.24 13.40 -9.08
C ALA A 165 -0.18 11.92 -9.11
N ALA A 166 0.12 11.18 -8.05
CA ALA A 166 -0.02 9.73 -7.96
C ALA A 166 -1.10 9.31 -6.94
N ASN A 167 -1.12 9.93 -5.74
CA ASN A 167 -2.10 9.64 -4.71
C ASN A 167 -2.72 10.93 -4.16
N PHE A 168 -4.01 11.04 -4.24
CA PHE A 168 -4.81 12.13 -3.68
C PHE A 168 -5.32 11.70 -2.29
N ASN A 169 -4.46 11.83 -1.26
CA ASN A 169 -4.73 11.25 0.05
C ASN A 169 -5.72 12.08 0.89
N SER A 170 -5.71 13.39 0.72
CA SER A 170 -6.64 14.31 1.37
C SER A 170 -6.62 15.67 0.65
N PRO A 171 -7.59 16.57 0.89
CA PRO A 171 -7.59 17.92 0.30
C PRO A 171 -6.32 18.73 0.57
N ALA A 172 -5.45 18.27 1.47
CA ALA A 172 -4.22 18.95 1.85
C ALA A 172 -2.95 18.12 1.61
N GLN A 173 -3.05 16.90 1.05
CA GLN A 173 -1.90 16.04 0.82
C GLN A 173 -2.04 15.22 -0.46
N THR A 174 -1.14 15.46 -1.41
CA THR A 174 -0.99 14.69 -2.64
C THR A 174 0.42 14.12 -2.72
N VAL A 175 0.54 12.86 -3.12
CA VAL A 175 1.85 12.24 -3.42
C VAL A 175 2.12 12.39 -4.90
N ILE A 176 3.34 12.80 -5.25
CA ILE A 176 3.86 12.83 -6.62
C ILE A 176 4.86 11.71 -6.83
N ALA A 177 4.92 11.15 -8.05
CA ALA A 177 5.80 10.05 -8.40
C ALA A 177 6.36 10.21 -9.82
N GLY A 178 7.57 9.73 -10.05
CA GLY A 178 8.22 9.80 -11.36
C GLY A 178 9.72 9.59 -11.30
N ASP A 179 10.41 10.08 -12.33
CA ASP A 179 11.88 10.13 -12.38
C ASP A 179 12.43 11.03 -11.27
N VAL A 180 13.57 10.64 -10.70
CA VAL A 180 14.17 11.33 -9.54
C VAL A 180 14.29 12.84 -9.79
N ASP A 181 14.95 13.24 -10.88
CA ASP A 181 15.20 14.65 -11.17
C ASP A 181 13.90 15.45 -11.40
N ALA A 182 12.91 14.84 -12.05
CA ALA A 182 11.62 15.48 -12.32
C ALA A 182 10.82 15.67 -11.02
N VAL A 183 10.83 14.67 -10.14
CA VAL A 183 10.20 14.77 -8.82
C VAL A 183 10.88 15.84 -7.97
N GLU A 184 12.21 15.93 -8.00
CA GLU A 184 12.95 16.97 -7.27
C GLU A 184 12.61 18.37 -7.78
N ARG A 185 12.56 18.58 -9.10
CA ARG A 185 12.09 19.85 -9.69
C ARG A 185 10.65 20.16 -9.25
N ALA A 186 9.76 19.18 -9.29
CA ALA A 186 8.37 19.37 -8.88
C ALA A 186 8.26 19.74 -7.39
N MET A 187 9.07 19.13 -6.51
CA MET A 187 9.12 19.49 -5.09
C MET A 187 9.54 20.96 -4.90
N VAL A 188 10.53 21.44 -5.64
CA VAL A 188 10.97 22.85 -5.60
C VAL A 188 9.84 23.77 -6.05
N LEU A 189 9.26 23.51 -7.24
CA LEU A 189 8.15 24.32 -7.77
C LEU A 189 6.93 24.34 -6.83
N CYS A 190 6.59 23.22 -6.22
CA CYS A 190 5.52 23.15 -5.23
C CYS A 190 5.82 24.00 -3.98
N LYS A 191 7.07 24.01 -3.52
CA LYS A 191 7.47 24.86 -2.39
C LYS A 191 7.39 26.35 -2.73
N GLU A 192 7.87 26.75 -3.90
CA GLU A 192 7.78 28.13 -4.40
C GLU A 192 6.33 28.57 -4.59
N ALA A 193 5.45 27.63 -5.00
CA ALA A 193 4.02 27.88 -5.16
C ALA A 193 3.22 27.93 -3.86
N GLY A 194 3.87 27.71 -2.71
CA GLY A 194 3.29 27.85 -1.36
C GLY A 194 2.95 26.55 -0.65
N ALA A 195 3.46 25.39 -1.11
CA ALA A 195 3.30 24.15 -0.35
C ALA A 195 3.95 24.28 1.04
N LYS A 196 3.22 23.88 2.08
CA LYS A 196 3.72 23.89 3.46
C LYS A 196 4.91 22.94 3.62
N ARG A 197 4.81 21.75 2.98
CA ARG A 197 5.87 20.72 2.98
C ARG A 197 5.96 20.05 1.61
N ALA A 198 7.17 19.66 1.22
CA ALA A 198 7.47 18.74 0.15
C ALA A 198 8.49 17.75 0.73
N LEU A 199 8.07 16.52 0.99
CA LEU A 199 8.83 15.51 1.75
C LEU A 199 9.09 14.30 0.85
N PRO A 200 10.35 13.93 0.60
CA PRO A 200 10.66 12.69 -0.09
C PRO A 200 10.14 11.50 0.73
N LEU A 201 9.63 10.49 0.03
CA LEU A 201 9.22 9.23 0.65
C LEU A 201 10.32 8.18 0.49
N ASN A 202 10.53 7.39 1.53
CA ASN A 202 11.48 6.28 1.48
C ASN A 202 10.76 5.04 0.87
N VAL A 203 10.62 5.05 -0.45
CA VAL A 203 10.00 3.96 -1.23
C VAL A 203 10.91 3.56 -2.37
N GLY A 204 10.95 2.25 -2.67
CA GLY A 204 11.86 1.69 -3.68
C GLY A 204 11.43 1.91 -5.12
N VAL A 205 10.16 2.26 -5.37
CA VAL A 205 9.59 2.40 -6.72
C VAL A 205 8.64 3.58 -6.83
N PRO A 206 8.57 4.28 -7.98
CA PRO A 206 7.67 5.42 -8.23
C PRO A 206 6.26 4.90 -8.59
N SER A 207 5.52 4.45 -7.57
CA SER A 207 4.19 3.85 -7.74
C SER A 207 3.17 4.84 -8.33
N HIS A 208 2.18 4.32 -9.05
CA HIS A 208 1.02 5.07 -9.59
C HIS A 208 1.35 6.18 -10.59
N CYS A 209 2.47 6.08 -11.30
CA CYS A 209 2.78 6.92 -12.46
C CYS A 209 3.00 6.05 -13.72
N SER A 210 3.20 6.68 -14.88
CA SER A 210 3.34 5.97 -16.15
C SER A 210 4.56 5.04 -16.23
N LEU A 211 5.56 5.21 -15.36
CA LEU A 211 6.70 4.30 -15.23
C LEU A 211 6.29 2.89 -14.78
N MET A 212 5.11 2.74 -14.16
CA MET A 212 4.57 1.44 -13.74
C MET A 212 3.76 0.71 -14.83
N LYS A 213 3.65 1.27 -16.04
CA LYS A 213 2.92 0.64 -17.14
C LYS A 213 3.43 -0.77 -17.47
N PRO A 214 4.75 -1.05 -17.53
CA PRO A 214 5.24 -2.41 -17.76
C PRO A 214 4.79 -3.41 -16.68
N ALA A 215 4.76 -2.97 -15.41
CA ALA A 215 4.27 -3.80 -14.31
C ALA A 215 2.77 -4.09 -14.44
N ALA A 216 1.97 -3.10 -14.85
CA ALA A 216 0.54 -3.30 -15.06
C ALA A 216 0.24 -4.28 -16.21
N GLU A 217 0.98 -4.18 -17.32
CA GLU A 217 0.86 -5.10 -18.47
C GLU A 217 1.22 -6.55 -18.09
N GLN A 218 2.27 -6.75 -17.28
CA GLN A 218 2.65 -8.07 -16.77
C GLN A 218 1.63 -8.64 -15.78
N LEU A 219 1.00 -7.78 -14.97
CA LEU A 219 0.00 -8.22 -13.99
C LEU A 219 -1.34 -8.59 -14.65
N GLN A 220 -1.62 -8.08 -15.85
CA GLN A 220 -2.83 -8.34 -16.60
C GLN A 220 -2.76 -9.65 -17.40
N ALA A 221 -1.55 -10.15 -17.70
CA ALA A 221 -1.31 -11.37 -18.51
C ALA A 221 -1.48 -12.64 -17.66
#